data_2faf6a7240df7f93df274ed32eb8f119
#
_entry.id   2faf6a7240df7f93df274ed32eb8f119
#
_cell.length_a   1.000
_cell.length_b   1.000
_cell.length_c   1.000
_cell.angle_alpha   90.00
_cell.angle_beta   90.00
_cell.angle_gamma   90.00
#
_symmetry.space_group_name_H-M   'P 1'
#
loop_
_entity.id
_entity.type
_entity.pdbx_description
1 polymer ?
#
loop_
_entity_poly.entity_id
_entity_poly.type
_entity_poly.pdbx_seq_one_letter_code
_entity_poly.pdbx_strand_id
1 'polypeptide(L)'
;MKSTEQKIYGRNACLSFAKSSPKTVIRAYCTEENRGRLGSLLKFLASQKRAYHIVSSDDLNKICESEHHEGVCLLVERMQPGDETQLLKDLQAVPKIGSNLLLCLDGITNPHNLGAITRTAAHFGIKKIFLCNIPVESQKSLVSGAFHRTAEGGAVHVELYCSAEGKSALEALKKQHGWNVFATSSYGRSQSLHKISFPQKLILVMGSESQGVSDSILQIADSKVCINGTGHVESLNVASATAILLNEYARQKENYRSAVSRPTAIPTRAVRAEGRNRKGS
;
A
#
# COMPACT_ATOMS: atom_id res chain seq x y z
N MET A 1 -17.12 18.91 -4.25
CA MET A 1 -17.06 17.44 -4.32
C MET A 1 -18.08 16.87 -3.35
N LYS A 2 -18.86 15.87 -3.74
CA LYS A 2 -19.81 15.22 -2.80
C LYS A 2 -19.00 14.44 -1.75
N SER A 3 -19.51 14.30 -0.54
CA SER A 3 -18.84 13.59 0.58
C SER A 3 -18.49 12.12 0.27
N THR A 4 -19.14 11.55 -0.76
CA THR A 4 -19.00 10.18 -1.21
C THR A 4 -17.98 10.00 -2.34
N GLU A 5 -17.29 11.05 -2.76
CA GLU A 5 -16.37 11.05 -3.88
C GLU A 5 -14.94 11.34 -3.41
N GLN A 6 -13.95 10.78 -4.11
CA GLN A 6 -12.54 11.11 -3.91
C GLN A 6 -11.77 11.18 -5.22
N LYS A 7 -10.69 11.95 -5.23
CA LYS A 7 -9.77 12.07 -6.36
C LYS A 7 -8.63 11.06 -6.18
N ILE A 8 -8.31 10.32 -7.26
CA ILE A 8 -7.09 9.52 -7.39
C ILE A 8 -6.30 10.15 -8.53
N TYR A 9 -5.05 10.49 -8.31
CA TYR A 9 -4.19 11.06 -9.34
C TYR A 9 -2.79 10.42 -9.31
N GLY A 10 -2.03 10.63 -10.38
CA GLY A 10 -0.80 9.92 -10.69
C GLY A 10 -1.05 8.74 -11.62
N ARG A 11 -0.20 8.63 -12.64
CA ARG A 11 -0.39 7.71 -13.77
C ARG A 11 -0.56 6.26 -13.32
N ASN A 12 0.38 5.75 -12.52
CA ASN A 12 0.38 4.35 -12.10
C ASN A 12 -0.80 4.02 -11.18
N ALA A 13 -1.14 4.94 -10.26
CA ALA A 13 -2.30 4.79 -9.38
C ALA A 13 -3.60 4.70 -10.21
N CYS A 14 -3.80 5.64 -11.14
CA CYS A 14 -4.99 5.67 -12.00
C CYS A 14 -5.10 4.44 -12.91
N LEU A 15 -4.00 4.02 -13.55
CA LEU A 15 -4.00 2.85 -14.42
C LEU A 15 -4.30 1.55 -13.67
N SER A 16 -3.72 1.38 -12.48
CA SER A 16 -3.99 0.21 -11.63
C SER A 16 -5.43 0.21 -11.15
N PHE A 17 -5.95 1.36 -10.72
CA PHE A 17 -7.33 1.50 -10.30
C PHE A 17 -8.32 1.24 -11.43
N ALA A 18 -8.04 1.78 -12.62
CA ALA A 18 -8.85 1.57 -13.82
C ALA A 18 -8.98 0.08 -14.22
N LYS A 19 -7.94 -0.72 -13.96
CA LYS A 19 -7.94 -2.17 -14.23
C LYS A 19 -8.70 -2.96 -13.17
N SER A 20 -8.50 -2.62 -11.90
CA SER A 20 -9.04 -3.40 -10.77
C SER A 20 -10.48 -3.05 -10.44
N SER A 21 -10.85 -1.77 -10.53
CA SER A 21 -12.13 -1.26 -10.03
C SER A 21 -12.80 -0.25 -11.00
N PRO A 22 -12.92 -0.56 -12.31
CA PRO A 22 -13.46 0.41 -13.29
C PRO A 22 -14.89 0.85 -12.98
N LYS A 23 -15.67 -0.01 -12.31
CA LYS A 23 -17.07 0.26 -11.97
C LYS A 23 -17.24 1.39 -10.95
N THR A 24 -16.26 1.63 -10.10
CA THR A 24 -16.30 2.70 -9.09
C THR A 24 -15.82 4.05 -9.62
N VAL A 25 -15.29 4.10 -10.86
CA VAL A 25 -14.87 5.35 -11.50
C VAL A 25 -16.11 6.14 -11.92
N ILE A 26 -16.30 7.31 -11.35
CA ILE A 26 -17.42 8.23 -11.65
C ILE A 26 -17.09 9.06 -12.89
N ARG A 27 -15.84 9.57 -12.95
CA ARG A 27 -15.34 10.44 -14.03
C ARG A 27 -13.84 10.32 -14.19
N ALA A 28 -13.36 10.51 -15.41
CA ALA A 28 -11.93 10.55 -15.70
C ALA A 28 -11.53 11.88 -16.34
N TYR A 29 -10.31 12.32 -15.99
CA TYR A 29 -9.64 13.48 -16.61
C TYR A 29 -8.24 13.03 -17.02
N CYS A 30 -7.85 13.35 -18.24
CA CYS A 30 -6.48 13.08 -18.68
C CYS A 30 -6.02 14.09 -19.74
N THR A 31 -4.70 14.21 -19.88
CA THR A 31 -4.10 14.93 -21.01
C THR A 31 -4.20 14.09 -22.28
N GLU A 32 -4.11 14.72 -23.45
CA GLU A 32 -4.13 14.00 -24.74
C GLU A 32 -3.04 12.92 -24.81
N GLU A 33 -1.86 13.19 -24.27
CA GLU A 33 -0.75 12.22 -24.18
C GLU A 33 -1.14 10.91 -23.47
N ASN A 34 -1.97 10.99 -22.42
CA ASN A 34 -2.38 9.85 -21.61
C ASN A 34 -3.66 9.18 -22.11
N ARG A 35 -4.36 9.76 -23.08
CA ARG A 35 -5.63 9.25 -23.65
C ARG A 35 -5.52 7.79 -24.11
N GLY A 36 -4.47 7.48 -24.86
CA GLY A 36 -4.26 6.11 -25.36
C GLY A 36 -4.08 5.07 -24.24
N ARG A 37 -3.39 5.46 -23.17
CA ARG A 37 -3.12 4.57 -21.99
C ARG A 37 -4.39 4.24 -21.21
N LEU A 38 -5.36 5.17 -21.20
CA LEU A 38 -6.65 5.01 -20.54
C LEU A 38 -7.75 4.48 -21.50
N GLY A 39 -7.44 4.16 -22.75
CA GLY A 39 -8.40 3.87 -23.79
C GLY A 39 -9.47 2.84 -23.42
N SER A 40 -9.11 1.76 -22.73
CA SER A 40 -10.07 0.76 -22.23
C SER A 40 -11.02 1.33 -21.17
N LEU A 41 -10.53 2.12 -20.23
CA LEU A 41 -11.36 2.80 -19.24
C LEU A 41 -12.30 3.82 -19.89
N LEU A 42 -11.78 4.65 -20.81
CA LEU A 42 -12.60 5.66 -21.48
C LEU A 42 -13.74 5.03 -22.30
N LYS A 43 -13.46 3.93 -23.00
CA LYS A 43 -14.51 3.15 -23.70
C LYS A 43 -15.54 2.59 -22.72
N PHE A 44 -15.09 2.05 -21.59
CA PHE A 44 -15.97 1.55 -20.53
C PHE A 44 -16.85 2.67 -19.98
N LEU A 45 -16.27 3.84 -19.61
CA LEU A 45 -17.05 4.97 -19.11
C LEU A 45 -18.10 5.46 -20.13
N ALA A 46 -17.72 5.58 -21.40
CA ALA A 46 -18.63 5.94 -22.48
C ALA A 46 -19.81 4.94 -22.59
N SER A 47 -19.54 3.63 -22.52
CA SER A 47 -20.59 2.60 -22.55
C SER A 47 -21.55 2.69 -21.36
N GLN A 48 -21.07 3.17 -20.21
CA GLN A 48 -21.86 3.40 -19.00
C GLN A 48 -22.48 4.81 -18.93
N LYS A 49 -22.38 5.62 -20.01
CA LYS A 49 -22.81 7.04 -20.05
C LYS A 49 -22.17 7.90 -18.95
N ARG A 50 -20.95 7.54 -18.52
CA ARG A 50 -20.15 8.32 -17.55
C ARG A 50 -19.22 9.27 -18.29
N ALA A 51 -19.02 10.46 -17.73
CA ALA A 51 -18.22 11.50 -18.36
C ALA A 51 -16.71 11.22 -18.25
N TYR A 52 -15.97 11.59 -19.30
CA TYR A 52 -14.54 11.79 -19.27
C TYR A 52 -14.16 13.05 -20.03
N HIS A 53 -13.04 13.66 -19.66
CA HIS A 53 -12.59 14.91 -20.25
C HIS A 53 -11.09 14.82 -20.60
N ILE A 54 -10.78 15.29 -21.81
CA ILE A 54 -9.39 15.55 -22.19
C ILE A 54 -9.14 17.01 -21.85
N VAL A 55 -8.14 17.26 -21.01
CA VAL A 55 -7.89 18.59 -20.42
C VAL A 55 -6.39 18.92 -20.46
N SER A 56 -6.06 20.19 -20.25
CA SER A 56 -4.67 20.63 -20.14
C SER A 56 -4.04 20.19 -18.80
N SER A 57 -2.71 20.28 -18.71
CA SER A 57 -2.00 20.04 -17.43
C SER A 57 -2.41 21.08 -16.38
N ASP A 58 -2.60 22.34 -16.78
CA ASP A 58 -3.01 23.41 -15.88
C ASP A 58 -4.42 23.21 -15.30
N ASP A 59 -5.33 22.66 -16.11
CA ASP A 59 -6.64 22.28 -15.61
C ASP A 59 -6.56 21.11 -14.63
N LEU A 60 -5.69 20.12 -14.89
CA LEU A 60 -5.44 19.04 -13.95
C LEU A 60 -4.84 19.53 -12.64
N ASN A 61 -3.92 20.52 -12.66
CA ASN A 61 -3.39 21.16 -11.44
C ASN A 61 -4.54 21.69 -10.57
N LYS A 62 -5.51 22.36 -11.17
CA LYS A 62 -6.71 22.87 -10.46
C LYS A 62 -7.61 21.77 -9.98
N ILE A 63 -7.86 20.74 -10.81
CA ILE A 63 -8.72 19.59 -10.46
C ILE A 63 -8.11 18.79 -9.32
N CYS A 64 -6.81 18.50 -9.38
CA CYS A 64 -6.11 17.68 -8.38
C CYS A 64 -5.70 18.47 -7.14
N GLU A 65 -5.67 19.80 -7.21
CA GLU A 65 -5.05 20.67 -6.19
C GLU A 65 -3.58 20.28 -5.96
N SER A 66 -2.89 19.87 -7.03
CA SER A 66 -1.55 19.32 -7.00
C SER A 66 -0.95 19.30 -8.41
N GLU A 67 0.33 19.59 -8.55
CA GLU A 67 1.10 19.46 -9.79
C GLU A 67 1.56 18.03 -10.09
N HIS A 68 1.41 17.12 -9.10
CA HIS A 68 1.94 15.77 -9.17
C HIS A 68 0.96 14.74 -9.77
N HIS A 69 0.09 15.14 -10.70
CA HIS A 69 -0.94 14.29 -11.29
C HIS A 69 -0.46 13.43 -12.48
N GLU A 70 0.73 13.71 -13.03
CA GLU A 70 1.31 12.98 -14.17
C GLU A 70 0.36 12.87 -15.37
N GLY A 71 -0.51 13.87 -15.54
CA GLY A 71 -1.46 13.97 -16.64
C GLY A 71 -2.72 13.11 -16.50
N VAL A 72 -3.04 12.57 -15.32
CA VAL A 72 -4.21 11.71 -15.08
C VAL A 72 -4.85 11.96 -13.73
N CYS A 73 -6.19 12.06 -13.71
CA CYS A 73 -7.00 12.10 -12.50
C CYS A 73 -8.30 11.32 -12.69
N LEU A 74 -8.65 10.51 -11.72
CA LEU A 74 -9.94 9.83 -11.65
C LEU A 74 -10.73 10.37 -10.47
N LEU A 75 -12.01 10.66 -10.68
CA LEU A 75 -12.99 10.85 -9.63
C LEU A 75 -13.67 9.50 -9.40
N VAL A 76 -13.57 8.98 -8.20
CA VAL A 76 -14.07 7.64 -7.85
C VAL A 76 -14.99 7.71 -6.64
N GLU A 77 -15.80 6.65 -6.46
CA GLU A 77 -16.50 6.45 -5.20
C GLU A 77 -15.47 6.36 -4.07
N ARG A 78 -15.76 7.03 -2.95
CA ARG A 78 -14.83 7.08 -1.83
C ARG A 78 -14.59 5.70 -1.26
N MET A 79 -13.34 5.27 -1.27
CA MET A 79 -12.91 4.07 -0.58
C MET A 79 -12.88 4.34 0.93
N GLN A 80 -13.47 3.45 1.70
CA GLN A 80 -13.40 3.49 3.16
C GLN A 80 -12.69 2.23 3.65
N PRO A 81 -11.75 2.36 4.58
CA PRO A 81 -11.22 1.19 5.28
C PRO A 81 -12.34 0.39 5.94
N GLY A 82 -12.21 -0.93 5.99
CA GLY A 82 -13.04 -1.78 6.81
C GLY A 82 -12.87 -1.44 8.30
N ASP A 83 -13.84 -1.84 9.12
CA ASP A 83 -13.74 -1.72 10.57
C ASP A 83 -13.08 -2.94 11.22
N GLU A 84 -12.95 -2.90 12.54
CA GLU A 84 -12.40 -3.99 13.35
C GLU A 84 -13.21 -5.28 13.20
N THR A 85 -14.53 -5.19 13.14
CA THR A 85 -15.42 -6.35 13.00
C THR A 85 -15.18 -7.06 11.67
N GLN A 86 -15.01 -6.29 10.60
CA GLN A 86 -14.68 -6.84 9.29
C GLN A 86 -13.29 -7.48 9.27
N LEU A 87 -12.29 -6.82 9.89
CA LEU A 87 -10.94 -7.38 10.04
C LEU A 87 -10.96 -8.75 10.69
N LEU A 88 -11.65 -8.86 11.83
CA LEU A 88 -11.74 -10.13 12.59
C LEU A 88 -12.39 -11.24 11.76
N LYS A 89 -13.49 -10.94 11.04
CA LYS A 89 -14.14 -11.90 10.14
C LYS A 89 -13.20 -12.36 9.02
N ASP A 90 -12.52 -11.43 8.38
CA ASP A 90 -11.64 -11.71 7.23
C ASP A 90 -10.38 -12.49 7.64
N LEU A 91 -9.94 -12.37 8.89
CA LEU A 91 -8.81 -13.13 9.42
C LEU A 91 -9.21 -14.50 9.98
N GLN A 92 -10.47 -14.70 10.33
CA GLN A 92 -11.00 -16.05 10.67
C GLN A 92 -10.97 -16.99 9.46
N ALA A 93 -11.27 -16.46 8.27
CA ALA A 93 -11.31 -17.22 7.01
C ALA A 93 -9.93 -17.54 6.42
N VAL A 94 -8.84 -17.03 7.03
CA VAL A 94 -7.48 -17.21 6.49
C VAL A 94 -7.06 -18.69 6.56
N PRO A 95 -6.58 -19.29 5.46
CA PRO A 95 -6.15 -20.68 5.44
C PRO A 95 -5.09 -20.99 6.50
N LYS A 96 -5.16 -22.17 7.12
CA LYS A 96 -4.15 -22.63 8.10
C LYS A 96 -2.78 -22.87 7.45
N ILE A 97 -2.75 -23.03 6.12
CA ILE A 97 -1.54 -23.31 5.35
C ILE A 97 -1.05 -22.02 4.71
N GLY A 98 0.21 -21.68 4.92
CA GLY A 98 0.86 -20.48 4.38
C GLY A 98 1.25 -19.48 5.48
N SER A 99 2.11 -18.55 5.10
CA SER A 99 2.52 -17.45 5.98
C SER A 99 1.47 -16.37 5.98
N ASN A 100 0.98 -16.05 7.15
CA ASN A 100 -0.02 -15.00 7.33
C ASN A 100 0.61 -13.84 8.10
N LEU A 101 0.67 -12.68 7.46
CA LEU A 101 1.11 -11.44 8.09
C LEU A 101 -0.02 -10.41 8.01
N LEU A 102 -0.40 -9.88 9.16
CA LEU A 102 -1.16 -8.65 9.31
C LEU A 102 -0.16 -7.54 9.66
N LEU A 103 -0.06 -6.51 8.81
CA LEU A 103 0.71 -5.32 9.13
C LEU A 103 -0.18 -4.36 9.93
N CYS A 104 0.19 -4.07 11.16
CA CYS A 104 -0.52 -3.13 12.03
C CYS A 104 0.25 -1.83 12.12
N LEU A 105 -0.41 -0.71 11.87
CA LEU A 105 0.16 0.64 11.89
C LEU A 105 -0.47 1.43 13.03
N ASP A 106 0.30 1.65 14.08
CA ASP A 106 -0.14 2.29 15.31
C ASP A 106 0.09 3.80 15.27
N GLY A 107 -1.00 4.57 15.20
CA GLY A 107 -0.96 6.03 15.23
C GLY A 107 -0.35 6.68 13.96
N ILE A 108 -0.25 5.95 12.84
CA ILE A 108 0.32 6.49 11.60
C ILE A 108 -0.76 7.21 10.81
N THR A 109 -0.69 8.54 10.78
CA THR A 109 -1.69 9.42 10.14
C THR A 109 -1.19 10.09 8.86
N ASN A 110 0.12 10.08 8.59
CA ASN A 110 0.68 10.70 7.38
C ASN A 110 0.33 9.87 6.13
N PRO A 111 -0.42 10.42 5.15
CA PRO A 111 -0.84 9.69 3.96
C PRO A 111 0.33 9.30 3.03
N HIS A 112 1.45 10.03 3.06
CA HIS A 112 2.64 9.68 2.29
C HIS A 112 3.33 8.44 2.88
N ASN A 113 3.51 8.38 4.20
CA ASN A 113 4.04 7.19 4.86
C ASN A 113 3.12 5.98 4.64
N LEU A 114 1.81 6.17 4.83
CA LEU A 114 0.83 5.12 4.59
C LEU A 114 0.88 4.62 3.13
N GLY A 115 0.97 5.52 2.16
CA GLY A 115 1.10 5.17 0.74
C GLY A 115 2.36 4.37 0.45
N ALA A 116 3.52 4.81 0.95
CA ALA A 116 4.81 4.12 0.78
C ALA A 116 4.81 2.72 1.44
N ILE A 117 4.23 2.61 2.64
CA ILE A 117 4.05 1.34 3.33
C ILE A 117 3.12 0.41 2.54
N THR A 118 2.00 0.93 2.04
CA THR A 118 1.04 0.15 1.23
C THR A 118 1.68 -0.36 -0.06
N ARG A 119 2.49 0.48 -0.75
CA ARG A 119 3.27 0.06 -1.93
C ARG A 119 4.22 -1.09 -1.59
N THR A 120 4.96 -0.96 -0.50
CA THR A 120 5.89 -1.99 -0.02
C THR A 120 5.16 -3.27 0.37
N ALA A 121 4.05 -3.16 1.10
CA ALA A 121 3.21 -4.28 1.48
C ALA A 121 2.69 -5.03 0.24
N ALA A 122 2.17 -4.32 -0.76
CA ALA A 122 1.72 -4.90 -2.02
C ALA A 122 2.87 -5.62 -2.76
N HIS A 123 4.08 -5.02 -2.78
CA HIS A 123 5.27 -5.63 -3.40
C HIS A 123 5.62 -6.98 -2.75
N PHE A 124 5.55 -7.08 -1.43
CA PHE A 124 5.80 -8.31 -0.69
C PHE A 124 4.55 -9.21 -0.57
N GLY A 125 3.45 -8.88 -1.23
CA GLY A 125 2.22 -9.70 -1.26
C GLY A 125 1.43 -9.68 0.05
N ILE A 126 1.68 -8.73 0.94
CA ILE A 126 0.91 -8.53 2.15
C ILE A 126 -0.47 -7.97 1.76
N LYS A 127 -1.52 -8.66 2.20
CA LYS A 127 -2.89 -8.37 1.75
C LYS A 127 -3.66 -7.44 2.67
N LYS A 128 -3.27 -7.33 3.94
CA LYS A 128 -4.07 -6.64 4.97
C LYS A 128 -3.20 -5.71 5.80
N ILE A 129 -3.65 -4.46 5.93
CA ILE A 129 -3.08 -3.45 6.82
C ILE A 129 -4.16 -2.99 7.79
N PHE A 130 -3.87 -3.03 9.07
CA PHE A 130 -4.72 -2.52 10.13
C PHE A 130 -4.14 -1.22 10.69
N LEU A 131 -4.89 -0.14 10.55
CA LEU A 131 -4.60 1.19 11.07
C LEU A 131 -5.29 1.31 12.42
N CYS A 132 -4.54 1.37 13.49
CA CYS A 132 -5.10 1.47 14.84
C CYS A 132 -4.66 2.75 15.55
N ASN A 133 -5.40 3.11 16.59
CA ASN A 133 -5.21 4.34 17.36
C ASN A 133 -5.28 5.60 16.46
N ILE A 134 -6.21 5.56 15.50
CA ILE A 134 -6.47 6.66 14.58
C ILE A 134 -7.75 7.38 15.00
N PRO A 135 -7.71 8.68 15.33
CA PRO A 135 -8.91 9.46 15.62
C PRO A 135 -9.96 9.33 14.52
N VAL A 136 -11.22 9.18 14.90
CA VAL A 136 -12.35 8.93 13.95
C VAL A 136 -12.44 10.00 12.87
N GLU A 137 -12.21 11.26 13.23
CA GLU A 137 -12.19 12.40 12.31
C GLU A 137 -11.08 12.31 11.26
N SER A 138 -9.95 11.68 11.60
CA SER A 138 -8.78 11.52 10.70
C SER A 138 -8.91 10.34 9.76
N GLN A 139 -9.72 9.33 10.09
CA GLN A 139 -9.81 8.07 9.32
C GLN A 139 -10.21 8.31 7.86
N LYS A 140 -11.11 9.26 7.61
CA LYS A 140 -11.58 9.58 6.25
C LYS A 140 -10.53 10.26 5.38
N SER A 141 -9.56 10.94 5.96
CA SER A 141 -8.52 11.68 5.23
C SER A 141 -7.28 10.82 4.90
N LEU A 142 -7.12 9.68 5.56
CA LEU A 142 -5.96 8.80 5.35
C LEU A 142 -5.88 8.29 3.91
N VAL A 143 -7.00 7.83 3.36
CA VAL A 143 -7.08 7.32 1.98
C VAL A 143 -7.34 8.50 1.03
N SER A 144 -6.39 9.41 0.94
CA SER A 144 -6.42 10.63 0.11
C SER A 144 -5.81 10.43 -1.27
N GLY A 145 -5.89 11.45 -2.13
CA GLY A 145 -5.17 11.47 -3.40
C GLY A 145 -3.65 11.32 -3.23
N ALA A 146 -3.08 11.93 -2.19
CA ALA A 146 -1.65 11.80 -1.84
C ALA A 146 -1.28 10.36 -1.45
N PHE A 147 -2.12 9.67 -0.69
CA PHE A 147 -1.98 8.25 -0.40
C PHE A 147 -1.92 7.42 -1.68
N HIS A 148 -2.93 7.55 -2.57
CA HIS A 148 -3.00 6.77 -3.80
C HIS A 148 -1.80 7.02 -4.72
N ARG A 149 -1.39 8.28 -4.86
CA ARG A 149 -0.21 8.65 -5.65
C ARG A 149 1.05 7.96 -5.12
N THR A 150 1.29 8.02 -3.80
CA THR A 150 2.48 7.44 -3.19
C THR A 150 2.45 5.91 -3.22
N ALA A 151 1.26 5.32 -3.11
CA ALA A 151 1.08 3.87 -3.22
C ALA A 151 1.30 3.32 -4.64
N GLU A 152 1.32 4.18 -5.67
CA GLU A 152 1.61 3.83 -7.08
C GLU A 152 0.89 2.57 -7.59
N GLY A 153 -0.39 2.44 -7.27
CA GLY A 153 -1.20 1.28 -7.62
C GLY A 153 -1.16 0.14 -6.61
N GLY A 154 -0.30 0.18 -5.60
CA GLY A 154 -0.28 -0.81 -4.52
C GLY A 154 -1.59 -0.89 -3.74
N ALA A 155 -2.30 0.23 -3.64
CA ALA A 155 -3.55 0.35 -2.89
C ALA A 155 -4.67 -0.61 -3.36
N VAL A 156 -4.67 -1.04 -4.62
CA VAL A 156 -5.68 -1.98 -5.14
C VAL A 156 -5.39 -3.45 -4.80
N HIS A 157 -4.23 -3.72 -4.21
CA HIS A 157 -3.78 -5.06 -3.83
C HIS A 157 -3.80 -5.29 -2.31
N VAL A 158 -4.14 -4.26 -1.54
CA VAL A 158 -4.11 -4.29 -0.07
C VAL A 158 -5.45 -3.81 0.47
N GLU A 159 -6.01 -4.57 1.38
CA GLU A 159 -7.21 -4.22 2.14
C GLU A 159 -6.80 -3.43 3.38
N LEU A 160 -7.42 -2.27 3.56
CA LEU A 160 -7.19 -1.40 4.71
C LEU A 160 -8.32 -1.55 5.71
N TYR A 161 -7.98 -1.64 6.98
CA TYR A 161 -8.90 -1.62 8.11
C TYR A 161 -8.50 -0.52 9.07
N CYS A 162 -9.45 0.07 9.79
CA CYS A 162 -9.18 1.19 10.68
C CYS A 162 -9.98 1.10 11.97
N SER A 163 -9.35 1.45 13.08
CA SER A 163 -10.00 1.57 14.39
C SER A 163 -9.43 2.74 15.18
N ALA A 164 -10.26 3.34 16.02
CA ALA A 164 -9.83 4.33 17.01
C ALA A 164 -9.07 3.71 18.17
N GLU A 165 -9.22 2.38 18.39
CA GLU A 165 -8.52 1.61 19.41
C GLU A 165 -8.01 0.31 18.79
N GLY A 166 -6.77 -0.05 19.06
CA GLY A 166 -6.16 -1.24 18.44
C GLY A 166 -6.01 -2.44 19.34
N LYS A 167 -5.89 -2.23 20.65
CA LYS A 167 -5.53 -3.28 21.61
C LYS A 167 -6.53 -4.44 21.64
N SER A 168 -7.83 -4.14 21.67
CA SER A 168 -8.91 -5.14 21.76
C SER A 168 -8.90 -6.10 20.56
N ALA A 169 -8.75 -5.58 19.34
CA ALA A 169 -8.64 -6.40 18.12
C ALA A 169 -7.43 -7.33 18.16
N LEU A 170 -6.26 -6.79 18.54
CA LEU A 170 -5.02 -7.56 18.60
C LEU A 170 -5.10 -8.66 19.68
N GLU A 171 -5.69 -8.37 20.84
CA GLU A 171 -5.92 -9.38 21.87
C GLU A 171 -6.88 -10.47 21.42
N ALA A 172 -7.96 -10.11 20.72
CA ALA A 172 -8.91 -11.10 20.18
C ALA A 172 -8.20 -12.01 19.16
N LEU A 173 -7.38 -11.48 18.26
CA LEU A 173 -6.60 -12.26 17.31
C LEU A 173 -5.60 -13.20 17.99
N LYS A 174 -4.92 -12.74 19.04
CA LYS A 174 -4.04 -13.60 19.84
C LYS A 174 -4.80 -14.75 20.49
N LYS A 175 -5.81 -14.44 21.30
CA LYS A 175 -6.51 -15.39 22.16
C LYS A 175 -7.34 -16.39 21.37
N GLN A 176 -8.05 -15.92 20.33
CA GLN A 176 -9.03 -16.74 19.62
C GLN A 176 -8.45 -17.42 18.36
N HIS A 177 -7.42 -16.83 17.76
CA HIS A 177 -6.93 -17.25 16.44
C HIS A 177 -5.45 -17.60 16.38
N GLY A 178 -4.74 -17.53 17.52
CA GLY A 178 -3.34 -17.96 17.65
C GLY A 178 -2.36 -17.08 16.87
N TRP A 179 -2.65 -15.78 16.73
CA TRP A 179 -1.73 -14.80 16.17
C TRP A 179 -0.70 -14.36 17.23
N ASN A 180 0.51 -14.06 16.78
CA ASN A 180 1.56 -13.52 17.63
C ASN A 180 1.79 -12.06 17.29
N VAL A 181 1.84 -11.19 18.29
CA VAL A 181 2.05 -9.75 18.15
C VAL A 181 3.52 -9.43 18.36
N PHE A 182 4.18 -8.96 17.30
CA PHE A 182 5.56 -8.48 17.34
C PHE A 182 5.57 -6.97 17.13
N ALA A 183 6.01 -6.23 18.14
CA ALA A 183 6.04 -4.77 18.10
C ALA A 183 7.45 -4.25 17.79
N THR A 184 7.55 -3.25 16.91
CA THR A 184 8.82 -2.57 16.66
C THR A 184 9.16 -1.65 17.82
N SER A 185 10.43 -1.62 18.24
CA SER A 185 10.92 -0.71 19.26
C SER A 185 12.38 -0.39 19.03
N SER A 186 12.73 0.89 19.12
CA SER A 186 14.13 1.34 19.09
C SER A 186 14.78 1.31 20.47
N TYR A 187 13.99 1.13 21.54
CA TYR A 187 14.42 1.23 22.93
C TYR A 187 14.15 -0.05 23.73
N GLY A 188 14.93 -0.23 24.80
CA GLY A 188 14.72 -1.29 25.77
C GLY A 188 15.21 -2.68 25.33
N ARG A 189 14.66 -3.73 25.97
CA ARG A 189 15.01 -5.13 25.67
C ARG A 189 14.30 -5.60 24.39
N SER A 190 14.82 -5.21 23.23
CA SER A 190 14.33 -5.64 21.92
C SER A 190 15.29 -6.67 21.30
N GLN A 191 14.73 -7.65 20.58
CA GLN A 191 15.54 -8.61 19.83
C GLN A 191 15.94 -8.00 18.49
N SER A 192 17.21 -8.18 18.12
CA SER A 192 17.67 -7.80 16.79
C SER A 192 16.91 -8.56 15.71
N LEU A 193 16.50 -7.85 14.65
CA LEU A 193 15.79 -8.43 13.51
C LEU A 193 16.50 -9.67 12.94
N HIS A 194 17.85 -9.68 12.93
CA HIS A 194 18.65 -10.80 12.40
C HIS A 194 18.64 -12.06 13.30
N LYS A 195 18.18 -11.95 14.54
CA LYS A 195 18.12 -13.05 15.51
C LYS A 195 16.70 -13.55 15.76
N ILE A 196 15.70 -12.87 15.18
CA ILE A 196 14.30 -13.20 15.41
C ILE A 196 13.80 -14.23 14.39
N SER A 197 12.93 -15.13 14.84
CA SER A 197 12.22 -16.07 13.97
C SER A 197 10.74 -15.68 13.93
N PHE A 198 10.22 -15.34 12.76
CA PHE A 198 8.83 -14.95 12.61
C PHE A 198 7.89 -16.18 12.65
N PRO A 199 6.80 -16.12 13.44
CA PRO A 199 5.81 -17.18 13.51
C PRO A 199 5.00 -17.28 12.21
N GLN A 200 4.20 -18.36 12.08
CA GLN A 200 3.34 -18.51 10.90
C GLN A 200 2.22 -17.48 10.82
N LYS A 201 1.63 -17.12 11.96
CA LYS A 201 0.62 -16.07 12.08
C LYS A 201 1.23 -14.90 12.83
N LEU A 202 1.59 -13.87 12.09
CA LEU A 202 2.31 -12.70 12.59
C LEU A 202 1.47 -11.45 12.46
N ILE A 203 1.30 -10.71 13.54
CA ILE A 203 0.93 -9.31 13.54
C ILE A 203 2.20 -8.52 13.77
N LEU A 204 2.66 -7.80 12.76
CA LEU A 204 3.82 -6.91 12.84
C LEU A 204 3.33 -5.49 13.08
N VAL A 205 3.65 -4.94 14.25
CA VAL A 205 3.20 -3.60 14.65
C VAL A 205 4.31 -2.58 14.43
N MET A 206 4.00 -1.58 13.61
CA MET A 206 4.83 -0.41 13.33
C MET A 206 4.25 0.79 14.06
N GLY A 207 5.04 1.48 14.87
CA GLY A 207 4.62 2.69 15.56
C GLY A 207 4.85 3.95 14.73
N SER A 208 4.25 5.06 15.17
CA SER A 208 4.48 6.38 14.60
C SER A 208 5.91 6.86 14.85
N GLU A 209 6.39 7.81 14.03
CA GLU A 209 7.76 8.37 14.15
C GLU A 209 7.96 9.14 15.46
N SER A 210 6.90 9.75 15.99
CA SER A 210 6.98 10.60 17.20
C SER A 210 6.84 9.82 18.50
N GLN A 211 5.99 8.79 18.55
CA GLN A 211 5.64 8.09 19.79
C GLN A 211 6.06 6.61 19.78
N GLY A 212 6.44 6.08 18.62
CA GLY A 212 6.65 4.64 18.50
C GLY A 212 5.35 3.86 18.61
N VAL A 213 5.45 2.60 19.03
CA VAL A 213 4.30 1.74 19.35
C VAL A 213 3.77 2.10 20.73
N SER A 214 2.47 2.26 20.88
CA SER A 214 1.80 2.63 22.13
C SER A 214 2.05 1.60 23.25
N ASP A 215 2.11 2.08 24.48
CA ASP A 215 2.33 1.22 25.66
C ASP A 215 1.26 0.13 25.79
N SER A 216 0.03 0.44 25.44
CA SER A 216 -1.08 -0.50 25.46
C SER A 216 -0.84 -1.72 24.54
N ILE A 217 -0.21 -1.50 23.38
CA ILE A 217 0.16 -2.59 22.45
C ILE A 217 1.47 -3.25 22.88
N LEU A 218 2.45 -2.48 23.37
CA LEU A 218 3.71 -3.03 23.89
C LEU A 218 3.50 -4.02 25.06
N GLN A 219 2.45 -3.84 25.88
CA GLN A 219 2.09 -4.73 26.99
C GLN A 219 1.58 -6.09 26.52
N ILE A 220 0.94 -6.16 25.37
CA ILE A 220 0.39 -7.40 24.83
C ILE A 220 1.29 -8.07 23.78
N ALA A 221 2.40 -7.41 23.42
CA ALA A 221 3.35 -7.93 22.45
C ALA A 221 4.07 -9.19 22.97
N ASP A 222 4.13 -10.24 22.12
CA ASP A 222 4.86 -11.48 22.42
C ASP A 222 6.36 -11.28 22.26
N SER A 223 6.76 -10.35 21.39
CA SER A 223 8.16 -9.98 21.17
C SER A 223 8.30 -8.52 20.76
N LYS A 224 9.44 -7.92 21.10
CA LYS A 224 9.85 -6.61 20.61
C LYS A 224 11.02 -6.80 19.66
N VAL A 225 10.94 -6.20 18.46
CA VAL A 225 11.95 -6.31 17.42
C VAL A 225 12.56 -4.97 17.11
N CYS A 226 13.90 -4.92 16.96
CA CYS A 226 14.62 -3.74 16.53
C CYS A 226 15.45 -3.98 15.27
N ILE A 227 15.59 -2.93 14.48
CA ILE A 227 16.56 -2.83 13.41
C ILE A 227 17.81 -2.18 13.97
N ASN A 228 18.92 -2.92 14.01
CA ASN A 228 20.16 -2.41 14.54
C ASN A 228 20.75 -1.32 13.63
N GLY A 229 21.19 -0.23 14.21
CA GLY A 229 21.90 0.87 13.58
C GLY A 229 23.16 1.23 14.34
N THR A 230 23.89 2.24 13.88
CA THR A 230 25.11 2.74 14.51
C THR A 230 24.84 3.61 15.74
N GLY A 231 23.59 4.06 15.95
CA GLY A 231 23.20 4.97 17.01
C GLY A 231 23.37 6.46 16.67
N HIS A 232 23.84 6.80 15.47
CA HIS A 232 23.96 8.22 15.04
C HIS A 232 22.61 8.88 14.81
N VAL A 233 21.59 8.10 14.50
CA VAL A 233 20.18 8.54 14.42
C VAL A 233 19.32 7.63 15.27
N GLU A 234 18.28 8.18 15.87
CA GLU A 234 17.43 7.44 16.82
C GLU A 234 16.53 6.40 16.12
N SER A 235 16.04 6.72 14.95
CA SER A 235 15.09 5.87 14.21
C SER A 235 15.18 6.07 12.70
N LEU A 236 14.67 5.10 11.96
CA LEU A 236 14.41 5.21 10.53
C LEU A 236 13.00 5.74 10.30
N ASN A 237 12.78 6.38 9.13
CA ASN A 237 11.43 6.62 8.65
C ASN A 237 10.63 5.31 8.66
N VAL A 238 9.38 5.37 9.09
CA VAL A 238 8.54 4.18 9.29
C VAL A 238 8.35 3.35 8.02
N ALA A 239 8.27 3.96 6.85
CA ALA A 239 8.16 3.22 5.57
C ALA A 239 9.46 2.48 5.25
N SER A 240 10.62 3.08 5.53
CA SER A 240 11.93 2.43 5.37
C SER A 240 12.10 1.26 6.35
N ALA A 241 11.74 1.45 7.61
CA ALA A 241 11.76 0.39 8.61
C ALA A 241 10.83 -0.78 8.21
N THR A 242 9.63 -0.45 7.73
CA THR A 242 8.68 -1.46 7.22
C THR A 242 9.27 -2.26 6.06
N ALA A 243 9.95 -1.61 5.12
CA ALA A 243 10.57 -2.31 3.98
C ALA A 243 11.63 -3.32 4.43
N ILE A 244 12.47 -2.96 5.39
CA ILE A 244 13.50 -3.85 5.96
C ILE A 244 12.85 -5.06 6.65
N LEU A 245 11.83 -4.83 7.48
CA LEU A 245 11.13 -5.88 8.22
C LEU A 245 10.37 -6.83 7.28
N LEU A 246 9.69 -6.31 6.27
CA LEU A 246 8.96 -7.12 5.29
C LEU A 246 9.91 -7.92 4.39
N ASN A 247 11.09 -7.37 4.05
CA ASN A 247 12.12 -8.10 3.32
C ASN A 247 12.63 -9.29 4.15
N GLU A 248 12.92 -9.09 5.43
CA GLU A 248 13.36 -10.18 6.32
C GLU A 248 12.25 -11.22 6.53
N TYR A 249 11.00 -10.78 6.69
CA TYR A 249 9.86 -11.69 6.73
C TYR A 249 9.76 -12.54 5.46
N ALA A 250 9.87 -11.93 4.29
CA ALA A 250 9.84 -12.64 3.01
C ALA A 250 11.00 -13.63 2.87
N ARG A 251 12.20 -13.25 3.31
CA ARG A 251 13.37 -14.13 3.32
C ARG A 251 13.17 -15.39 4.18
N GLN A 252 12.53 -15.23 5.34
CA GLN A 252 12.25 -16.36 6.25
C GLN A 252 11.14 -17.28 5.75
N LYS A 253 10.28 -16.81 4.84
CA LYS A 253 9.17 -17.59 4.29
C LYS A 253 9.54 -18.11 2.88
N GLU A 254 10.16 -19.26 2.80
CA GLU A 254 10.69 -19.87 1.55
C GLU A 254 9.66 -20.06 0.42
N ASN A 255 8.37 -20.17 0.76
CA ASN A 255 7.28 -20.30 -0.22
C ASN A 255 7.01 -19.03 -1.04
N TYR A 256 7.71 -17.93 -0.77
CA TYR A 256 7.54 -16.68 -1.50
C TYR A 256 8.20 -16.73 -2.88
N ARG A 257 9.22 -17.57 -3.09
CA ARG A 257 9.95 -17.65 -4.36
C ARG A 257 9.22 -18.38 -5.48
N SER A 258 8.25 -19.25 -5.16
CA SER A 258 7.52 -20.04 -6.16
C SER A 258 6.31 -19.33 -6.76
N ALA A 259 5.82 -18.24 -6.17
CA ALA A 259 4.62 -17.52 -6.62
C ALA A 259 4.91 -16.32 -7.53
N VAL A 260 6.16 -15.88 -7.65
CA VAL A 260 6.55 -14.79 -8.56
C VAL A 260 7.21 -15.40 -9.79
N SER A 261 6.39 -15.87 -10.74
CA SER A 261 6.87 -16.00 -12.12
C SER A 261 7.42 -14.63 -12.53
N ARG A 262 8.73 -14.56 -12.83
CA ARG A 262 9.38 -13.35 -13.34
C ARG A 262 8.51 -12.79 -14.45
N PRO A 263 8.21 -11.49 -14.50
CA PRO A 263 7.65 -10.90 -15.70
C PRO A 263 8.56 -11.30 -16.85
N THR A 264 7.99 -11.93 -17.87
CA THR A 264 8.71 -12.21 -19.11
C THR A 264 9.42 -10.93 -19.53
N ALA A 265 10.73 -10.99 -19.66
CA ALA A 265 11.56 -9.87 -20.07
C ALA A 265 10.91 -9.24 -21.31
N ILE A 266 10.71 -7.91 -21.28
CA ILE A 266 10.30 -7.16 -22.46
C ILE A 266 11.32 -7.50 -23.54
N PRO A 267 10.93 -8.07 -24.69
CA PRO A 267 11.89 -8.39 -25.73
C PRO A 267 12.53 -7.08 -26.18
N THR A 268 13.79 -6.91 -25.90
CA THR A 268 14.63 -5.85 -26.48
C THR A 268 14.58 -6.02 -27.98
N ARG A 269 13.88 -5.12 -28.64
CA ARG A 269 13.81 -5.05 -30.12
C ARG A 269 15.24 -4.88 -30.62
N ALA A 270 15.80 -5.95 -31.20
CA ALA A 270 17.10 -5.90 -31.86
C ALA A 270 17.04 -4.83 -32.94
N VAL A 271 17.82 -3.77 -32.76
CA VAL A 271 18.06 -2.78 -33.81
C VAL A 271 18.86 -3.50 -34.89
N ARG A 272 18.19 -3.86 -36.00
CA ARG A 272 18.87 -4.33 -37.21
C ARG A 272 19.75 -3.18 -37.70
N ALA A 273 21.07 -3.36 -37.63
CA ALA A 273 22.02 -2.56 -38.35
C ALA A 273 21.85 -2.85 -39.85
N GLU A 274 21.25 -1.92 -40.58
CA GLU A 274 21.31 -1.96 -42.05
C GLU A 274 22.72 -1.64 -42.48
N GLY A 275 23.44 -2.69 -42.92
CA GLY A 275 24.71 -2.57 -43.59
C GLY A 275 24.57 -1.83 -44.93
N ARG A 276 25.13 -0.63 -45.02
CA ARG A 276 25.34 0.05 -46.30
C ARG A 276 26.40 -0.66 -47.08
N ASN A 277 25.99 -1.47 -48.04
CA ASN A 277 26.85 -1.98 -49.09
C ASN A 277 27.11 -0.85 -50.10
N ARG A 278 28.28 -0.20 -50.04
CA ARG A 278 28.79 0.60 -51.16
C ARG A 278 29.70 -0.31 -51.99
N LYS A 279 29.20 -0.78 -53.13
CA LYS A 279 30.03 -1.27 -54.21
C LYS A 279 30.49 -0.05 -55.05
N GLY A 280 31.79 0.08 -55.18
CA GLY A 280 32.39 1.00 -56.11
C GLY A 280 32.33 0.51 -57.56
N SER A 281 32.31 1.44 -58.44
CA SER A 281 33.04 1.43 -59.76
C SER A 281 33.28 2.87 -60.08
#